data_09d53a15bea9cc2c060e84a6d003d3c9
#
_entry.id   09d53a15bea9cc2c060e84a6d003d3c9
#
_cell.length_a   1.000
_cell.length_b   1.000
_cell.length_c   1.000
_cell.angle_alpha   90.00
_cell.angle_beta   90.00
_cell.angle_gamma   90.00
#
_symmetry.space_group_name_H-M   'P 1'
#
loop_
_entity.id
_entity.type
_entity.pdbx_description
1 polymer ?
#
loop_
_entity_poly.entity_id
_entity_poly.type
_entity_poly.pdbx_seq_one_letter_code
_entity_poly.pdbx_strand_id
1 'polypeptide(L)'
;VNLKKAIIESSDVYFYELATKTSVDKISSFLKSFGFDTITGIDMFGEGFGILPNRKWKLGNIGESWFVGDTVNLGIGQGYITTTPMQLAVAVSAIANKGKVIRPRIVEKVNDVYTSPEVKGEILLKDISDWMTMEKAMVDVIESWQGTAHNLFVEGDLRLAGKTGTAQIKSLFEDDLTVKEEYLDIRKDKEKRDHALFVGYGPVPDPKLTVVIVIENGESASTIAAPIAKKMLNSYIKSKS
;
A
#
# COMPACT_ATOMS: atom_id res chain seq x y z
N VAL A 1 5.02 -21.12 3.98
CA VAL A 1 4.60 -19.78 4.44
C VAL A 1 3.10 -19.68 4.25
N ASN A 2 2.35 -19.23 5.25
CA ASN A 2 0.92 -18.92 5.13
C ASN A 2 0.73 -17.42 4.87
N LEU A 3 -0.49 -17.00 4.51
CA LEU A 3 -0.81 -15.61 4.18
C LEU A 3 -0.37 -14.62 5.27
N LYS A 4 -0.70 -14.90 6.53
CA LYS A 4 -0.35 -14.03 7.65
C LYS A 4 1.18 -13.82 7.73
N LYS A 5 1.96 -14.89 7.70
CA LYS A 5 3.42 -14.83 7.74
C LYS A 5 3.99 -14.12 6.51
N ALA A 6 3.40 -14.33 5.33
CA ALA A 6 3.81 -13.65 4.11
C ALA A 6 3.65 -12.13 4.18
N ILE A 7 2.58 -11.65 4.83
CA ILE A 7 2.37 -10.21 5.05
C ILE A 7 3.38 -9.66 6.05
N ILE A 8 3.60 -10.36 7.17
CA ILE A 8 4.50 -9.94 8.26
C ILE A 8 5.94 -9.77 7.74
N GLU A 9 6.44 -10.77 6.99
CA GLU A 9 7.81 -10.84 6.50
C GLU A 9 7.98 -10.19 5.11
N SER A 10 6.87 -9.72 4.50
CA SER A 10 6.85 -9.20 3.13
C SER A 10 7.42 -10.20 2.11
N SER A 11 6.88 -11.43 2.10
CA SER A 11 7.40 -12.53 1.27
C SER A 11 6.95 -12.42 -0.17
N ASP A 12 7.78 -11.91 -1.05
CA ASP A 12 7.51 -11.78 -2.49
C ASP A 12 7.16 -13.13 -3.13
N VAL A 13 7.91 -14.19 -2.79
CA VAL A 13 7.71 -15.54 -3.35
C VAL A 13 6.28 -16.05 -3.12
N TYR A 14 5.71 -15.78 -1.93
CA TYR A 14 4.32 -16.15 -1.65
C TYR A 14 3.34 -15.42 -2.58
N PHE A 15 3.55 -14.12 -2.79
CA PHE A 15 2.67 -13.32 -3.62
C PHE A 15 2.88 -13.57 -5.11
N TYR A 16 4.08 -13.92 -5.55
CA TYR A 16 4.32 -14.43 -6.92
C TYR A 16 3.48 -15.67 -7.18
N GLU A 17 3.54 -16.65 -6.28
CA GLU A 17 2.77 -17.90 -6.41
C GLU A 17 1.26 -17.66 -6.36
N LEU A 18 0.80 -16.79 -5.45
CA LEU A 18 -0.62 -16.43 -5.35
C LEU A 18 -1.11 -15.75 -6.63
N ALA A 19 -0.35 -14.80 -7.16
CA ALA A 19 -0.69 -14.06 -8.37
C ALA A 19 -0.78 -14.98 -9.58
N THR A 20 0.16 -15.92 -9.76
CA THR A 20 0.11 -16.88 -10.87
C THR A 20 -1.07 -17.84 -10.82
N LYS A 21 -1.61 -18.11 -9.63
CA LYS A 21 -2.82 -18.93 -9.42
C LYS A 21 -4.12 -18.13 -9.62
N THR A 22 -4.01 -16.81 -9.75
CA THR A 22 -5.15 -15.90 -9.88
C THR A 22 -5.09 -15.19 -11.23
N SER A 23 -6.23 -15.08 -11.93
CA SER A 23 -6.28 -14.31 -13.19
C SER A 23 -6.00 -12.83 -12.91
N VAL A 24 -5.12 -12.21 -13.73
CA VAL A 24 -4.84 -10.78 -13.65
C VAL A 24 -6.11 -9.91 -13.70
N ASP A 25 -7.09 -10.31 -14.52
CA ASP A 25 -8.34 -9.56 -14.64
C ASP A 25 -9.15 -9.60 -13.34
N LYS A 26 -9.07 -10.70 -12.57
CA LYS A 26 -9.67 -10.80 -11.23
C LYS A 26 -8.90 -9.94 -10.21
N ILE A 27 -7.57 -9.97 -10.26
CA ILE A 27 -6.72 -9.13 -9.39
C ILE A 27 -7.06 -7.66 -9.64
N SER A 28 -7.02 -7.21 -10.89
CA SER A 28 -7.32 -5.83 -11.26
C SER A 28 -8.75 -5.43 -10.87
N SER A 29 -9.74 -6.27 -11.14
CA SER A 29 -11.13 -5.99 -10.75
C SER A 29 -11.29 -5.84 -9.24
N PHE A 30 -10.61 -6.68 -8.45
CA PHE A 30 -10.66 -6.61 -7.00
C PHE A 30 -9.94 -5.35 -6.47
N LEU A 31 -8.75 -5.04 -6.99
CA LEU A 31 -8.02 -3.84 -6.62
C LEU A 31 -8.79 -2.56 -6.99
N LYS A 32 -9.53 -2.58 -8.10
CA LYS A 32 -10.39 -1.46 -8.49
C LYS A 32 -11.46 -1.13 -7.44
N SER A 33 -11.96 -2.13 -6.70
CA SER A 33 -12.92 -1.90 -5.62
C SER A 33 -12.32 -1.11 -4.44
N PHE A 34 -11.00 -1.08 -4.30
CA PHE A 34 -10.28 -0.24 -3.33
C PHE A 34 -10.01 1.20 -3.80
N GLY A 35 -10.43 1.55 -5.03
CA GLY A 35 -10.27 2.89 -5.58
C GLY A 35 -9.04 3.06 -6.49
N PHE A 36 -8.30 2.00 -6.81
CA PHE A 36 -7.22 2.07 -7.80
C PHE A 36 -7.77 2.31 -9.22
N ASP A 37 -6.98 2.98 -10.08
CA ASP A 37 -7.37 3.33 -11.46
C ASP A 37 -8.63 4.21 -11.54
N THR A 38 -8.87 5.00 -10.49
CA THR A 38 -9.98 5.97 -10.45
C THR A 38 -9.57 7.19 -9.62
N ILE A 39 -10.19 8.34 -9.90
CA ILE A 39 -10.07 9.50 -9.01
C ILE A 39 -10.73 9.17 -7.67
N THR A 40 -10.11 9.57 -6.57
CA THR A 40 -10.69 9.37 -5.23
C THR A 40 -11.89 10.30 -5.02
N GLY A 41 -11.94 11.40 -5.76
CA GLY A 41 -12.99 12.42 -5.68
C GLY A 41 -12.79 13.35 -4.49
N ILE A 42 -11.55 13.51 -4.03
CA ILE A 42 -11.21 14.57 -3.09
C ILE A 42 -11.57 15.93 -3.70
N ASP A 43 -12.00 16.85 -2.86
CA ASP A 43 -12.35 18.22 -3.25
C ASP A 43 -11.11 19.09 -3.53
N MET A 44 -10.22 18.58 -4.40
CA MET A 44 -9.00 19.24 -4.86
C MET A 44 -8.79 18.98 -6.35
N PHE A 45 -8.21 19.95 -7.07
CA PHE A 45 -7.87 19.80 -8.48
C PHE A 45 -6.57 19.02 -8.68
N GLY A 46 -6.46 18.35 -9.83
CA GLY A 46 -5.22 17.71 -10.27
C GLY A 46 -5.01 16.30 -9.74
N GLU A 47 -6.09 15.58 -9.37
CA GLU A 47 -5.99 14.16 -9.02
C GLU A 47 -5.48 13.33 -10.21
N GLY A 48 -4.49 12.47 -9.94
CA GLY A 48 -4.03 11.46 -10.88
C GLY A 48 -4.89 10.20 -10.81
N PHE A 49 -5.02 9.50 -11.95
CA PHE A 49 -5.78 8.24 -12.03
C PHE A 49 -4.99 7.02 -11.60
N GLY A 50 -3.65 7.08 -11.65
CA GLY A 50 -2.83 5.88 -11.57
C GLY A 50 -3.06 4.95 -12.78
N ILE A 51 -2.51 3.76 -12.73
CA ILE A 51 -2.68 2.70 -13.75
C ILE A 51 -2.89 1.38 -13.02
N LEU A 52 -3.99 0.70 -13.32
CA LEU A 52 -4.23 -0.66 -12.87
C LEU A 52 -4.24 -1.59 -14.10
N PRO A 53 -3.10 -2.22 -14.40
CA PRO A 53 -2.93 -2.96 -15.64
C PRO A 53 -3.75 -4.26 -15.63
N ASN A 54 -4.21 -4.65 -16.81
CA ASN A 54 -4.83 -5.93 -17.12
C ASN A 54 -4.56 -6.28 -18.60
N ARG A 55 -5.06 -7.43 -19.07
CA ARG A 55 -4.85 -7.88 -20.46
C ARG A 55 -5.31 -6.85 -21.49
N LYS A 56 -6.51 -6.28 -21.28
CA LYS A 56 -7.08 -5.31 -22.21
C LYS A 56 -6.26 -4.01 -22.20
N TRP A 57 -5.85 -3.57 -21.03
CA TRP A 57 -5.02 -2.36 -20.87
C TRP A 57 -3.68 -2.52 -21.60
N LYS A 58 -2.96 -3.65 -21.39
CA LYS A 58 -1.65 -3.87 -22.02
C LYS A 58 -1.77 -3.95 -23.54
N LEU A 59 -2.75 -4.70 -24.04
CA LEU A 59 -2.97 -4.77 -25.49
C LEU A 59 -3.31 -3.40 -26.10
N GLY A 60 -4.13 -2.60 -25.44
CA GLY A 60 -4.54 -1.28 -25.95
C GLY A 60 -3.49 -0.18 -25.83
N ASN A 61 -2.64 -0.21 -24.80
CA ASN A 61 -1.68 0.87 -24.53
C ASN A 61 -0.25 0.54 -24.95
N ILE A 62 0.11 -0.76 -24.93
CA ILE A 62 1.48 -1.22 -25.29
C ILE A 62 1.49 -1.95 -26.64
N GLY A 63 0.34 -2.51 -27.07
CA GLY A 63 0.24 -3.30 -28.29
C GLY A 63 0.71 -4.75 -28.12
N GLU A 64 0.91 -5.22 -26.90
CA GLU A 64 1.44 -6.55 -26.58
C GLU A 64 0.45 -7.40 -25.81
N SER A 65 0.59 -8.71 -25.94
CA SER A 65 -0.15 -9.67 -25.11
C SER A 65 0.36 -9.63 -23.66
N TRP A 66 -0.52 -10.05 -22.74
CA TRP A 66 -0.17 -10.19 -21.32
C TRP A 66 0.65 -11.47 -21.10
N PHE A 67 1.78 -11.38 -20.42
CA PHE A 67 2.65 -12.49 -20.06
C PHE A 67 2.50 -12.87 -18.58
N VAL A 68 2.95 -14.08 -18.24
CA VAL A 68 2.95 -14.55 -16.83
C VAL A 68 3.85 -13.67 -15.96
N GLY A 69 4.98 -13.21 -16.49
CA GLY A 69 5.87 -12.27 -15.79
C GLY A 69 5.20 -10.96 -15.39
N ASP A 70 4.29 -10.44 -16.22
CA ASP A 70 3.51 -9.25 -15.87
C ASP A 70 2.61 -9.49 -14.64
N THR A 71 2.03 -10.72 -14.53
CA THR A 71 1.21 -11.09 -13.37
C THR A 71 2.06 -11.24 -12.12
N VAL A 72 3.25 -11.81 -12.23
CA VAL A 72 4.21 -11.95 -11.12
C VAL A 72 4.59 -10.57 -10.55
N ASN A 73 4.97 -9.64 -11.42
CA ASN A 73 5.31 -8.28 -11.03
C ASN A 73 4.12 -7.55 -10.39
N LEU A 74 2.93 -7.67 -10.97
CA LEU A 74 1.72 -7.07 -10.40
C LEU A 74 1.40 -7.64 -9.01
N GLY A 75 1.70 -8.92 -8.77
CA GLY A 75 1.45 -9.61 -7.50
C GLY A 75 2.16 -9.00 -6.31
N ILE A 76 3.24 -8.27 -6.53
CA ILE A 76 3.99 -7.54 -5.49
C ILE A 76 3.88 -6.00 -5.64
N GLY A 77 2.97 -5.52 -6.50
CA GLY A 77 2.76 -4.09 -6.71
C GLY A 77 3.83 -3.43 -7.57
N GLN A 78 4.47 -4.18 -8.46
CA GLN A 78 5.49 -3.72 -9.40
C GLN A 78 5.02 -3.84 -10.86
N GLY A 79 5.88 -3.49 -11.80
CA GLY A 79 5.59 -3.52 -13.23
C GLY A 79 4.81 -2.30 -13.69
N TYR A 80 3.71 -2.50 -14.43
CA TYR A 80 2.94 -1.40 -15.01
C TYR A 80 1.99 -0.68 -14.04
N ILE A 81 1.81 -1.19 -12.81
CA ILE A 81 0.92 -0.54 -11.85
C ILE A 81 1.52 0.77 -11.37
N THR A 82 0.70 1.83 -11.40
CA THR A 82 1.02 3.09 -10.74
C THR A 82 -0.15 3.53 -9.86
N THR A 83 0.15 4.15 -8.73
CA THR A 83 -0.87 4.61 -7.80
C THR A 83 -0.49 5.95 -7.19
N THR A 84 -1.49 6.75 -6.84
CA THR A 84 -1.25 7.98 -6.10
C THR A 84 -1.20 7.69 -4.59
N PRO A 85 -0.47 8.50 -3.79
CA PRO A 85 -0.53 8.39 -2.33
C PRO A 85 -1.96 8.49 -1.77
N MET A 86 -2.84 9.27 -2.42
CA MET A 86 -4.24 9.38 -2.02
C MET A 86 -5.03 8.09 -2.27
N GLN A 87 -4.81 7.41 -3.40
CA GLN A 87 -5.41 6.10 -3.65
C GLN A 87 -4.94 5.06 -2.63
N LEU A 88 -3.66 5.06 -2.26
CA LEU A 88 -3.15 4.21 -1.18
C LEU A 88 -3.82 4.53 0.16
N ALA A 89 -4.00 5.82 0.49
CA ALA A 89 -4.67 6.23 1.72
C ALA A 89 -6.13 5.76 1.76
N VAL A 90 -6.86 5.89 0.65
CA VAL A 90 -8.25 5.39 0.53
C VAL A 90 -8.29 3.87 0.67
N ALA A 91 -7.41 3.13 0.01
CA ALA A 91 -7.35 1.68 0.08
C ALA A 91 -7.04 1.18 1.49
N VAL A 92 -6.05 1.77 2.16
CA VAL A 92 -5.68 1.40 3.55
C VAL A 92 -6.77 1.83 4.54
N SER A 93 -7.43 2.98 4.31
CA SER A 93 -8.61 3.39 5.08
C SER A 93 -9.76 2.39 4.92
N ALA A 94 -9.97 1.84 3.72
CA ALA A 94 -10.98 0.80 3.52
C ALA A 94 -10.67 -0.47 4.30
N ILE A 95 -9.39 -0.88 4.42
CA ILE A 95 -8.97 -1.99 5.28
C ILE A 95 -9.28 -1.67 6.76
N ALA A 96 -8.89 -0.48 7.23
CA ALA A 96 -9.14 -0.01 8.60
C ALA A 96 -10.65 0.03 8.93
N ASN A 97 -11.48 0.39 7.96
CA ASN A 97 -12.94 0.46 8.07
C ASN A 97 -13.66 -0.85 7.65
N LYS A 98 -12.91 -1.96 7.53
CA LYS A 98 -13.44 -3.30 7.25
C LYS A 98 -14.31 -3.34 5.98
N GLY A 99 -13.80 -2.70 4.91
CA GLY A 99 -14.39 -2.71 3.58
C GLY A 99 -15.09 -1.43 3.16
N LYS A 100 -15.39 -0.50 4.06
CA LYS A 100 -16.03 0.78 3.69
C LYS A 100 -15.05 1.71 3.02
N VAL A 101 -15.31 2.05 1.75
CA VAL A 101 -14.52 2.98 0.96
C VAL A 101 -15.07 4.39 1.16
N ILE A 102 -14.30 5.25 1.79
CA ILE A 102 -14.71 6.61 2.14
C ILE A 102 -14.13 7.60 1.13
N ARG A 103 -14.93 8.55 0.66
CA ARG A 103 -14.47 9.67 -0.15
C ARG A 103 -13.64 10.62 0.71
N PRO A 104 -12.37 10.87 0.36
CA PRO A 104 -11.58 11.87 1.05
C PRO A 104 -12.11 13.28 0.76
N ARG A 105 -11.89 14.19 1.70
CA ARG A 105 -12.23 15.61 1.57
C ARG A 105 -11.28 16.47 2.38
N ILE A 106 -11.07 17.70 1.92
CA ILE A 106 -10.31 18.73 2.63
C ILE A 106 -11.28 19.65 3.40
N VAL A 107 -12.44 19.95 2.78
CA VAL A 107 -13.43 20.84 3.39
C VAL A 107 -14.17 20.10 4.50
N GLU A 108 -13.96 20.54 5.74
CA GLU A 108 -14.64 20.03 6.92
C GLU A 108 -15.96 20.73 7.18
N LYS A 109 -16.02 22.06 6.94
CA LYS A 109 -17.19 22.91 7.19
C LYS A 109 -17.44 23.90 6.07
N VAL A 110 -18.72 24.17 5.80
CA VAL A 110 -19.17 25.28 4.94
C VAL A 110 -20.21 26.08 5.72
N ASN A 111 -19.97 27.38 5.94
CA ASN A 111 -20.84 28.27 6.73
C ASN A 111 -21.21 27.66 8.11
N ASP A 112 -20.19 27.18 8.84
CA ASP A 112 -20.29 26.52 10.16
C ASP A 112 -21.09 25.20 10.19
N VAL A 113 -21.53 24.69 9.04
CA VAL A 113 -22.17 23.38 8.91
C VAL A 113 -21.10 22.34 8.54
N TYR A 114 -20.97 21.30 9.36
CA TYR A 114 -20.06 20.17 9.06
C TYR A 114 -20.55 19.41 7.83
N THR A 115 -19.62 19.14 6.93
CA THR A 115 -19.87 18.22 5.82
C THR A 115 -19.90 16.77 6.35
N SER A 116 -20.84 15.96 5.87
CA SER A 116 -20.94 14.56 6.27
C SER A 116 -19.94 13.69 5.49
N PRO A 117 -19.32 12.67 6.15
CA PRO A 117 -18.55 11.67 5.43
C PRO A 117 -19.40 10.95 4.37
N GLU A 118 -18.83 10.75 3.18
CA GLU A 118 -19.47 10.02 2.09
C GLU A 118 -18.83 8.64 1.94
N VAL A 119 -19.65 7.59 2.03
CA VAL A 119 -19.23 6.21 1.72
C VAL A 119 -19.50 5.98 0.23
N LYS A 120 -18.44 5.84 -0.57
CA LYS A 120 -18.52 5.59 -2.02
C LYS A 120 -18.90 4.15 -2.36
N GLY A 121 -18.62 3.22 -1.47
CA GLY A 121 -18.88 1.81 -1.70
C GLY A 121 -18.42 0.94 -0.53
N GLU A 122 -18.72 -0.33 -0.64
CA GLU A 122 -18.32 -1.34 0.34
C GLU A 122 -17.72 -2.56 -0.37
N ILE A 123 -16.58 -3.01 0.11
CA ILE A 123 -15.90 -4.20 -0.38
C ILE A 123 -16.39 -5.39 0.41
N LEU A 124 -17.16 -6.25 -0.24
CA LEU A 124 -17.71 -7.45 0.39
C LEU A 124 -16.73 -8.61 0.22
N LEU A 125 -16.28 -9.17 1.34
CA LEU A 125 -15.51 -10.41 1.38
C LEU A 125 -16.46 -11.60 1.60
N LYS A 126 -16.02 -12.79 1.19
CA LYS A 126 -16.78 -14.02 1.42
C LYS A 126 -16.89 -14.34 2.93
N ASP A 127 -15.82 -14.09 3.66
CA ASP A 127 -15.75 -14.21 5.11
C ASP A 127 -15.32 -12.89 5.72
N ILE A 128 -16.15 -12.32 6.56
CA ILE A 128 -15.88 -11.05 7.23
C ILE A 128 -14.67 -11.15 8.16
N SER A 129 -14.32 -12.34 8.62
CA SER A 129 -13.15 -12.60 9.46
C SER A 129 -11.83 -12.37 8.73
N ASP A 130 -11.84 -12.30 7.38
CA ASP A 130 -10.66 -11.99 6.59
C ASP A 130 -10.16 -10.57 6.86
N TRP A 131 -11.05 -9.61 7.18
CA TRP A 131 -10.64 -8.28 7.63
C TRP A 131 -9.83 -8.32 8.93
N MET A 132 -10.25 -9.18 9.88
CA MET A 132 -9.54 -9.34 11.15
C MET A 132 -8.20 -10.03 10.95
N THR A 133 -8.12 -10.97 10.00
CA THR A 133 -6.89 -11.65 9.62
C THR A 133 -5.89 -10.65 9.00
N MET A 134 -6.36 -9.77 8.12
CA MET A 134 -5.57 -8.71 7.54
C MET A 134 -5.08 -7.71 8.60
N GLU A 135 -5.99 -7.21 9.44
CA GLU A 135 -5.66 -6.29 10.54
C GLU A 135 -4.58 -6.90 11.45
N LYS A 136 -4.76 -8.16 11.89
CA LYS A 136 -3.80 -8.84 12.74
C LYS A 136 -2.44 -9.01 12.06
N ALA A 137 -2.42 -9.34 10.76
CA ALA A 137 -1.17 -9.45 10.03
C ALA A 137 -0.44 -8.10 9.93
N MET A 138 -1.19 -7.00 9.67
CA MET A 138 -0.63 -5.65 9.62
C MET A 138 -0.16 -5.14 10.99
N VAL A 139 -0.81 -5.56 12.08
CA VAL A 139 -0.31 -5.30 13.45
C VAL A 139 1.00 -6.05 13.69
N ASP A 140 1.06 -7.32 13.30
CA ASP A 140 2.23 -8.17 13.50
C ASP A 140 3.44 -7.75 12.61
N VAL A 141 3.24 -6.95 11.55
CA VAL A 141 4.35 -6.27 10.83
C VAL A 141 5.17 -5.39 11.78
N ILE A 142 4.54 -4.84 12.84
CA ILE A 142 5.18 -3.99 13.85
C ILE A 142 5.50 -4.78 15.12
N GLU A 143 4.55 -5.57 15.64
CA GLU A 143 4.69 -6.22 16.94
C GLU A 143 5.53 -7.50 16.90
N SER A 144 5.49 -8.26 15.79
CA SER A 144 6.28 -9.49 15.66
C SER A 144 7.77 -9.18 15.44
N TRP A 145 8.64 -9.94 16.09
CA TRP A 145 10.09 -9.85 15.87
C TRP A 145 10.52 -10.15 14.42
N GLN A 146 9.70 -10.86 13.65
CA GLN A 146 9.90 -11.13 12.22
C GLN A 146 9.29 -10.02 11.33
N GLY A 147 8.59 -9.06 11.91
CA GLY A 147 7.93 -8.00 11.18
C GLY A 147 8.90 -7.01 10.55
N THR A 148 8.62 -6.61 9.31
CA THR A 148 9.49 -5.69 8.55
C THR A 148 9.57 -4.28 9.16
N ALA A 149 8.69 -3.94 10.11
CA ALA A 149 8.71 -2.68 10.85
C ALA A 149 8.82 -2.90 12.38
N HIS A 150 9.37 -4.04 12.81
CA HIS A 150 9.53 -4.35 14.24
C HIS A 150 10.37 -3.33 15.02
N ASN A 151 11.27 -2.63 14.34
CA ASN A 151 12.03 -1.52 14.92
C ASN A 151 11.17 -0.37 15.46
N LEU A 152 9.87 -0.31 15.09
CA LEU A 152 8.92 0.66 15.62
C LEU A 152 8.25 0.20 16.91
N PHE A 153 8.32 -1.09 17.24
CA PHE A 153 7.66 -1.63 18.42
C PHE A 153 8.26 -1.06 19.70
N VAL A 154 7.40 -0.55 20.57
CA VAL A 154 7.73 -0.15 21.93
C VAL A 154 6.60 -0.64 22.83
N GLU A 155 6.94 -1.39 23.87
CA GLU A 155 5.95 -1.90 24.82
C GLU A 155 5.21 -0.75 25.51
N GLY A 156 3.89 -0.86 25.59
CA GLY A 156 3.03 0.19 26.15
C GLY A 156 2.66 1.34 25.19
N ASP A 157 3.19 1.36 23.98
CA ASP A 157 2.75 2.30 22.95
C ASP A 157 1.35 1.96 22.41
N LEU A 158 0.76 2.92 21.70
CA LEU A 158 -0.47 2.69 20.95
C LEU A 158 -0.27 1.58 19.92
N ARG A 159 -1.22 0.68 19.89
CA ARG A 159 -1.23 -0.42 18.94
C ARG A 159 -1.53 0.09 17.53
N LEU A 160 -0.64 -0.18 16.60
CA LEU A 160 -0.70 0.30 15.22
C LEU A 160 -0.70 -0.88 14.25
N ALA A 161 -1.37 -0.72 13.13
CA ALA A 161 -1.28 -1.62 11.98
C ALA A 161 -0.52 -0.92 10.85
N GLY A 162 0.34 -1.64 10.14
CA GLY A 162 1.10 -1.05 9.05
C GLY A 162 1.69 -2.05 8.07
N LYS A 163 2.26 -1.53 6.98
CA LYS A 163 2.99 -2.30 5.98
C LYS A 163 4.08 -1.43 5.35
N THR A 164 5.27 -1.97 5.28
CA THR A 164 6.38 -1.41 4.51
C THR A 164 6.21 -1.70 3.03
N GLY A 165 6.67 -0.80 2.18
CA GLY A 165 6.70 -0.97 0.74
C GLY A 165 7.95 -0.34 0.14
N THR A 166 8.31 -0.82 -1.04
CA THR A 166 9.40 -0.28 -1.86
C THR A 166 8.88 -0.15 -3.28
N ALA A 167 8.99 1.05 -3.87
CA ALA A 167 8.69 1.25 -5.28
C ALA A 167 10.00 1.40 -6.06
N GLN A 168 10.27 0.45 -6.93
CA GLN A 168 11.48 0.45 -7.75
C GLN A 168 11.43 1.53 -8.83
N ILE A 169 12.53 2.29 -8.97
CA ILE A 169 12.67 3.32 -10.01
C ILE A 169 13.15 2.71 -11.32
N LYS A 170 14.03 1.70 -11.26
CA LYS A 170 14.54 1.00 -12.42
C LYS A 170 14.16 -0.47 -12.38
N SER A 171 13.72 -0.98 -13.53
CA SER A 171 13.62 -2.41 -13.76
C SER A 171 15.03 -3.00 -13.77
N LEU A 172 15.28 -3.99 -12.93
CA LEU A 172 16.56 -4.72 -12.85
C LEU A 172 16.71 -5.77 -13.99
N PHE A 173 15.89 -5.69 -15.03
CA PHE A 173 15.88 -6.65 -16.12
C PHE A 173 16.78 -6.19 -17.28
N GLU A 174 18.08 -6.34 -17.13
CA GLU A 174 19.01 -6.62 -18.22
C GLU A 174 20.12 -7.50 -17.65
N ASP A 175 20.15 -8.77 -18.09
CA ASP A 175 21.13 -9.84 -17.85
C ASP A 175 21.55 -10.18 -16.41
N ASP A 176 21.13 -11.36 -15.95
CA ASP A 176 21.24 -11.93 -14.60
C ASP A 176 22.64 -12.03 -13.95
N LEU A 177 23.71 -11.77 -14.65
CA LEU A 177 25.09 -11.97 -14.13
C LEU A 177 25.81 -10.67 -13.73
N THR A 178 25.41 -9.51 -14.26
CA THR A 178 25.99 -8.21 -13.94
C THR A 178 25.22 -7.43 -12.86
N VAL A 179 24.00 -7.87 -12.55
CA VAL A 179 23.01 -7.18 -11.72
C VAL A 179 23.52 -6.82 -10.31
N LYS A 180 24.39 -7.63 -9.73
CA LYS A 180 24.80 -7.44 -8.33
C LYS A 180 25.78 -6.28 -8.11
N GLU A 181 26.68 -6.06 -9.05
CA GLU A 181 27.66 -4.97 -8.97
C GLU A 181 27.03 -3.64 -9.43
N GLU A 182 26.26 -3.65 -10.51
CA GLU A 182 25.50 -2.47 -10.96
C GLU A 182 24.47 -2.02 -9.93
N TYR A 183 23.80 -2.93 -9.23
CA TYR A 183 22.84 -2.60 -8.17
C TYR A 183 23.50 -1.89 -6.99
N LEU A 184 24.69 -2.29 -6.61
CA LEU A 184 25.45 -1.63 -5.55
C LEU A 184 25.95 -0.25 -5.98
N ASP A 185 26.29 -0.08 -7.26
CA ASP A 185 26.71 1.21 -7.80
C ASP A 185 25.53 2.17 -8.00
N ILE A 186 24.38 1.68 -8.43
CA ILE A 186 23.12 2.45 -8.51
C ILE A 186 22.71 2.98 -7.13
N ARG A 187 22.90 2.21 -6.06
CA ARG A 187 22.59 2.64 -4.69
C ARG A 187 23.50 3.74 -4.14
N LYS A 188 24.70 3.92 -4.71
CA LYS A 188 25.58 5.04 -4.37
C LYS A 188 25.02 6.37 -4.87
N ASP A 189 24.30 6.36 -5.99
CA ASP A 189 23.60 7.52 -6.53
C ASP A 189 22.24 7.69 -5.83
N LYS A 190 22.12 8.71 -5.01
CA LYS A 190 20.91 8.95 -4.22
C LYS A 190 19.64 9.10 -5.09
N GLU A 191 19.76 9.66 -6.27
CA GLU A 191 18.64 9.90 -7.19
C GLU A 191 18.13 8.61 -7.87
N LYS A 192 18.88 7.53 -7.79
CA LYS A 192 18.53 6.23 -8.37
C LYS A 192 18.04 5.20 -7.35
N ARG A 193 17.99 5.57 -6.08
CA ARG A 193 17.49 4.69 -5.02
C ARG A 193 15.99 4.51 -5.13
N ASP A 194 15.51 3.35 -4.73
CA ASP A 194 14.09 3.06 -4.68
C ASP A 194 13.35 3.99 -3.71
N HIS A 195 12.08 4.23 -3.98
CA HIS A 195 11.23 4.99 -3.08
C HIS A 195 10.84 4.15 -1.87
N ALA A 196 10.94 4.73 -0.69
CA ALA A 196 10.54 4.10 0.55
C ALA A 196 9.08 4.44 0.88
N LEU A 197 8.24 3.42 1.08
CA LEU A 197 6.83 3.59 1.40
C LEU A 197 6.48 2.95 2.74
N PHE A 198 5.59 3.60 3.47
CA PHE A 198 4.92 3.00 4.60
C PHE A 198 3.46 3.42 4.60
N VAL A 199 2.59 2.45 4.82
CA VAL A 199 1.16 2.69 5.05
C VAL A 199 0.77 2.13 6.40
N GLY A 200 -0.14 2.81 7.10
CA GLY A 200 -0.59 2.31 8.39
C GLY A 200 -1.78 3.09 8.93
N TYR A 201 -2.35 2.56 10.00
CA TYR A 201 -3.45 3.19 10.71
C TYR A 201 -3.42 2.84 12.21
N GLY A 202 -4.15 3.61 12.98
CA GLY A 202 -4.28 3.37 14.42
C GLY A 202 -5.22 4.34 15.13
N PRO A 203 -5.46 4.09 16.43
CA PRO A 203 -5.10 2.90 17.18
C PRO A 203 -5.92 1.66 16.74
N VAL A 204 -5.42 0.47 17.00
CA VAL A 204 -6.18 -0.78 16.79
C VAL A 204 -6.75 -1.23 18.13
N PRO A 205 -8.06 -1.63 18.22
CA PRO A 205 -8.96 -1.98 17.12
C PRO A 205 -9.87 -0.82 16.62
N ASP A 206 -9.76 0.40 17.15
CA ASP A 206 -10.62 1.53 16.80
C ASP A 206 -9.83 2.64 16.09
N PRO A 207 -9.56 2.47 14.77
CA PRO A 207 -8.68 3.35 14.04
C PRO A 207 -9.27 4.77 13.88
N LYS A 208 -8.45 5.79 14.15
CA LYS A 208 -8.80 7.21 14.05
C LYS A 208 -8.07 7.92 12.92
N LEU A 209 -6.93 7.39 12.51
CA LEU A 209 -6.10 7.97 11.46
C LEU A 209 -5.45 6.89 10.62
N THR A 210 -5.47 7.08 9.31
CA THR A 210 -4.65 6.37 8.33
C THR A 210 -3.55 7.29 7.84
N VAL A 211 -2.34 6.78 7.69
CA VAL A 211 -1.19 7.51 7.14
C VAL A 211 -0.59 6.75 5.96
N VAL A 212 -0.14 7.51 4.97
CA VAL A 212 0.68 7.03 3.86
C VAL A 212 1.90 7.94 3.77
N ILE A 213 3.07 7.34 3.86
CA ILE A 213 4.35 8.03 3.73
C ILE A 213 5.05 7.50 2.49
N VAL A 214 5.40 8.41 1.61
CA VAL A 214 6.22 8.14 0.43
C VAL A 214 7.45 9.05 0.51
N ILE A 215 8.64 8.45 0.55
CA ILE A 215 9.90 9.17 0.53
C ILE A 215 10.61 8.78 -0.76
N GLU A 216 10.66 9.72 -1.68
CA GLU A 216 11.38 9.53 -2.94
C GLU A 216 12.85 9.26 -2.65
N ASN A 217 13.40 8.25 -3.33
CA ASN A 217 14.79 7.82 -3.18
C ASN A 217 15.20 7.47 -1.73
N GLY A 218 14.21 7.15 -0.89
CA GLY A 218 14.40 6.89 0.53
C GLY A 218 15.01 5.54 0.85
N GLU A 219 15.07 4.60 -0.10
CA GLU A 219 15.66 3.27 -0.02
C GLU A 219 15.03 2.35 1.05
N SER A 220 14.97 2.75 2.32
CA SER A 220 14.53 1.90 3.43
C SER A 220 13.22 2.39 4.04
N ALA A 221 12.15 1.66 3.78
CA ALA A 221 10.83 1.96 4.35
C ALA A 221 10.82 1.84 5.89
N SER A 222 11.48 0.81 6.44
CA SER A 222 11.48 0.54 7.88
C SER A 222 12.25 1.58 8.70
N THR A 223 13.32 2.15 8.13
CA THR A 223 14.20 3.11 8.85
C THR A 223 13.85 4.56 8.57
N ILE A 224 13.18 4.88 7.47
CA ILE A 224 12.87 6.26 7.07
C ILE A 224 11.37 6.53 7.09
N ALA A 225 10.57 5.83 6.29
CA ALA A 225 9.14 6.12 6.15
C ALA A 225 8.32 5.71 7.38
N ALA A 226 8.58 4.52 7.93
CA ALA A 226 7.82 3.98 9.04
C ALA A 226 7.95 4.79 10.35
N PRO A 227 9.13 5.29 10.77
CA PRO A 227 9.24 6.16 11.95
C PRO A 227 8.47 7.47 11.81
N ILE A 228 8.41 8.06 10.61
CA ILE A 228 7.62 9.26 10.34
C ILE A 228 6.13 8.96 10.53
N ALA A 229 5.65 7.84 9.97
CA ALA A 229 4.26 7.41 10.12
C ALA A 229 3.88 7.20 11.60
N LYS A 230 4.73 6.49 12.37
CA LYS A 230 4.52 6.30 13.82
C LYS A 230 4.43 7.63 14.55
N LYS A 231 5.33 8.56 14.26
CA LYS A 231 5.32 9.90 14.88
C LYS A 231 4.03 10.66 14.57
N MET A 232 3.57 10.63 13.32
CA MET A 232 2.33 11.29 12.91
C MET A 232 1.10 10.67 13.60
N LEU A 233 0.98 9.34 13.61
CA LEU A 233 -0.10 8.62 14.27
C LEU A 233 -0.15 8.96 15.76
N ASN A 234 0.98 8.85 16.46
CA ASN A 234 1.05 9.13 17.89
C ASN A 234 0.73 10.59 18.22
N SER A 235 1.22 11.54 17.42
CA SER A 235 0.96 12.97 17.65
C SER A 235 -0.51 13.30 17.47
N TYR A 236 -1.16 12.79 16.42
CA TYR A 236 -2.58 13.03 16.18
C TYR A 236 -3.46 12.41 17.26
N ILE A 237 -3.21 11.17 17.64
CA ILE A 237 -4.03 10.47 18.62
C ILE A 237 -3.91 11.15 19.99
N LYS A 238 -2.68 11.51 20.43
CA LYS A 238 -2.46 12.24 21.68
C LYS A 238 -3.10 13.64 21.68
N SER A 239 -3.22 14.31 20.53
CA SER A 239 -3.85 15.63 20.45
C SER A 239 -5.38 15.59 20.55
N LYS A 240 -5.99 14.41 20.42
CA LYS A 240 -7.45 14.19 20.47
C LYS A 240 -7.91 13.44 21.73
N SER A 241 -6.96 12.95 22.54
CA SER A 241 -7.21 12.37 23.88
C SER A 241 -7.20 13.46 24.93
#